data_671c4a2a0fde7e5ee467ffcf49579d1a
#
_entry.id   671c4a2a0fde7e5ee467ffcf49579d1a
#
_cell.length_a   1.000
_cell.length_b   1.000
_cell.length_c   1.000
_cell.angle_alpha   90.00
_cell.angle_beta   90.00
_cell.angle_gamma   90.00
#
_symmetry.space_group_name_H-M   'P 1'
#
loop_
_entity.id
_entity.type
_entity.pdbx_description
1 polymer ?
#
loop_
_entity_poly.entity_id
_entity_poly.type
_entity_poly.pdbx_seq_one_letter_code
_entity_poly.pdbx_strand_id
1 'polypeptide(L)'
;VVGCATDIRVVLHDGREISGNVILSDEESDLAVLKLDTDEILPHLELRKSDTVEVGELVLAIGNPFGVGQTVTNGIISGLARTGIASGSAKGYFLQTDAPINPGNSGGALIDISGSLVGVNTSILSRSGGSNGIGFAIPADLVGQFLTQAKAGYSGFIRPWAGMRGQPITFEMA
;
A
#
# COMPACT_ATOMS: atom_id res chain seq x y z
N VAL A 1 -0.27 -10.79 0.96
CA VAL A 1 -0.66 -11.44 -0.31
C VAL A 1 0.37 -12.48 -0.74
N VAL A 2 1.67 -12.18 -0.75
CA VAL A 2 2.71 -13.06 -1.31
C VAL A 2 3.57 -13.80 -0.27
N GLY A 3 3.35 -13.61 1.03
CA GLY A 3 4.23 -14.09 2.10
C GLY A 3 4.49 -15.59 2.17
N CYS A 4 3.61 -16.42 1.60
CA CYS A 4 3.76 -17.87 1.58
C CYS A 4 3.76 -18.44 0.14
N ALA A 5 3.84 -17.57 -0.88
CA ALA A 5 3.80 -18.00 -2.27
C ALA A 5 5.15 -18.56 -2.72
N THR A 6 5.14 -19.74 -3.34
CA THR A 6 6.32 -20.38 -3.94
C THR A 6 6.43 -20.13 -5.45
N ASP A 7 5.33 -19.80 -6.10
CA ASP A 7 5.24 -19.45 -7.52
C ASP A 7 4.36 -18.21 -7.65
N ILE A 8 4.92 -17.14 -8.20
CA ILE A 8 4.21 -15.86 -8.36
C ILE A 8 4.15 -15.53 -9.84
N ARG A 9 2.93 -15.37 -10.33
CA ARG A 9 2.65 -14.92 -11.70
C ARG A 9 1.93 -13.58 -11.65
N VAL A 10 2.44 -12.64 -12.41
CA VAL A 10 1.85 -11.34 -12.61
C VAL A 10 1.19 -11.31 -13.97
N VAL A 11 -0.12 -11.09 -13.98
CA VAL A 11 -0.90 -10.95 -15.21
C VAL A 11 -0.99 -9.46 -15.54
N LEU A 12 -0.47 -9.07 -16.69
CA LEU A 12 -0.52 -7.70 -17.17
C LEU A 12 -1.91 -7.38 -17.73
N HIS A 13 -2.18 -6.09 -17.95
CA HIS A 13 -3.47 -5.63 -18.51
C HIS A 13 -3.78 -6.23 -19.91
N ASP A 14 -2.75 -6.52 -20.69
CA ASP A 14 -2.86 -7.14 -22.03
C ASP A 14 -2.99 -8.66 -21.97
N GLY A 15 -3.07 -9.26 -20.78
CA GLY A 15 -3.23 -10.69 -20.56
C GLY A 15 -1.91 -11.49 -20.56
N ARG A 16 -0.76 -10.86 -20.77
CA ARG A 16 0.54 -11.55 -20.64
C ARG A 16 0.81 -11.93 -19.19
N GLU A 17 1.33 -13.12 -18.99
CA GLU A 17 1.77 -13.62 -17.69
C GLU A 17 3.29 -13.56 -17.59
N ILE A 18 3.79 -12.96 -16.51
CA ILE A 18 5.22 -12.82 -16.24
C ILE A 18 5.48 -13.41 -14.85
N SER A 19 6.48 -14.28 -14.75
CA SER A 19 6.94 -14.81 -13.46
C SER A 19 7.60 -13.71 -12.64
N GLY A 20 7.42 -13.76 -11.32
CA GLY A 20 7.99 -12.80 -10.40
C GLY A 20 8.62 -13.48 -9.19
N ASN A 21 9.72 -12.90 -8.71
CA ASN A 21 10.39 -13.34 -7.50
C ASN A 21 10.35 -12.25 -6.45
N VAL A 22 10.07 -12.62 -5.19
CA VAL A 22 10.15 -11.68 -4.07
C VAL A 22 11.61 -11.34 -3.81
N ILE A 23 11.99 -10.07 -3.94
CA ILE A 23 13.35 -9.59 -3.67
C ILE A 23 13.48 -8.87 -2.34
N LEU A 24 12.38 -8.34 -1.80
CA LEU A 24 12.31 -7.76 -0.46
C LEU A 24 10.88 -7.91 0.06
N SER A 25 10.72 -8.33 1.30
CA SER A 25 9.42 -8.36 1.98
C SER A 25 9.56 -8.00 3.44
N ASP A 26 8.50 -7.42 4.00
CA ASP A 26 8.46 -7.04 5.40
C ASP A 26 7.02 -7.07 5.92
N GLU A 27 6.78 -7.91 6.92
CA GLU A 27 5.45 -8.09 7.51
C GLU A 27 4.98 -6.87 8.31
N GLU A 28 5.92 -6.13 8.91
CA GLU A 28 5.57 -4.93 9.68
C GLU A 28 5.06 -3.79 8.80
N SER A 29 5.56 -3.68 7.57
CA SER A 29 5.11 -2.68 6.60
C SER A 29 3.97 -3.20 5.71
N ASP A 30 3.69 -4.50 5.75
CA ASP A 30 2.76 -5.19 4.83
C ASP A 30 3.13 -4.94 3.35
N LEU A 31 4.42 -4.89 3.05
CA LEU A 31 4.95 -4.65 1.71
C LEU A 31 5.84 -5.79 1.23
N ALA A 32 5.76 -6.06 -0.06
CA ALA A 32 6.71 -6.90 -0.78
C ALA A 32 7.06 -6.28 -2.13
N VAL A 33 8.33 -6.40 -2.54
CA VAL A 33 8.80 -6.03 -3.88
C VAL A 33 9.05 -7.28 -4.68
N LEU A 34 8.42 -7.35 -5.84
CA LEU A 34 8.60 -8.41 -6.81
C LEU A 34 9.54 -7.93 -7.93
N LYS A 35 10.53 -8.74 -8.27
CA LYS A 35 11.26 -8.59 -9.52
C LYS A 35 10.59 -9.46 -10.56
N LEU A 36 10.14 -8.86 -11.64
CA LEU A 36 9.57 -9.56 -12.77
C LEU A 36 10.66 -10.07 -13.70
N ASP A 37 10.42 -11.23 -14.31
CA ASP A 37 11.35 -11.91 -15.20
C ASP A 37 11.16 -11.40 -16.63
N THR A 38 11.47 -10.11 -16.81
CA THR A 38 11.37 -9.42 -18.10
C THR A 38 12.39 -8.29 -18.18
N ASP A 39 12.90 -8.06 -19.38
CA ASP A 39 13.75 -6.92 -19.74
C ASP A 39 12.94 -5.74 -20.31
N GLU A 40 11.63 -5.91 -20.48
CA GLU A 40 10.75 -4.86 -20.98
C GLU A 40 10.57 -3.74 -19.94
N ILE A 41 10.54 -2.50 -20.42
CA ILE A 41 10.15 -1.35 -19.60
C ILE A 41 8.64 -1.29 -19.57
N LEU A 42 8.07 -1.68 -18.42
CA LEU A 42 6.65 -1.63 -18.21
C LEU A 42 6.19 -0.24 -17.77
N PRO A 43 4.98 0.21 -18.15
CA PRO A 43 4.38 1.42 -17.62
C PRO A 43 4.31 1.36 -16.09
N HIS A 44 4.58 2.46 -15.43
CA HIS A 44 4.55 2.56 -13.97
C HIS A 44 3.94 3.88 -13.51
N LEU A 45 3.53 3.92 -12.26
CA LEU A 45 3.02 5.13 -11.62
C LEU A 45 4.18 5.92 -10.99
N GLU A 46 4.14 7.24 -11.13
CA GLU A 46 5.03 8.13 -10.40
C GLU A 46 4.61 8.23 -8.93
N LEU A 47 5.57 8.20 -8.02
CA LEU A 47 5.31 8.34 -6.59
C LEU A 47 5.06 9.81 -6.22
N ARG A 48 3.95 10.08 -5.58
CA ARG A 48 3.69 11.41 -5.00
C ARG A 48 4.29 11.50 -3.60
N LYS A 49 4.90 12.64 -3.26
CA LYS A 49 5.39 12.88 -1.90
C LYS A 49 4.23 12.91 -0.90
N SER A 50 4.32 12.09 0.14
CA SER A 50 3.24 11.92 1.10
C SER A 50 2.99 13.17 1.98
N ASP A 51 3.98 14.04 2.15
CA ASP A 51 3.86 15.32 2.86
C ASP A 51 3.04 16.38 2.12
N THR A 52 2.78 16.16 0.83
CA THR A 52 1.93 17.03 0.00
C THR A 52 0.47 16.59 -0.07
N VAL A 53 0.13 15.47 0.58
CA VAL A 53 -1.23 14.93 0.58
C VAL A 53 -2.07 15.61 1.66
N GLU A 54 -3.26 16.06 1.30
CA GLU A 54 -4.17 16.77 2.20
C GLU A 54 -5.48 15.99 2.42
N VAL A 55 -6.09 16.18 3.58
CA VAL A 55 -7.43 15.66 3.86
C VAL A 55 -8.46 16.36 2.97
N GLY A 56 -9.35 15.58 2.37
CA GLY A 56 -10.35 16.06 1.43
C GLY A 56 -9.95 15.93 -0.03
N GLU A 57 -8.70 15.59 -0.35
CA GLU A 57 -8.29 15.35 -1.73
C GLU A 57 -8.98 14.13 -2.34
N LEU A 58 -9.40 14.26 -3.60
CA LEU A 58 -9.99 13.17 -4.38
C LEU A 58 -8.93 12.11 -4.71
N VAL A 59 -9.28 10.85 -4.50
CA VAL A 59 -8.45 9.70 -4.83
C VAL A 59 -9.25 8.59 -5.49
N LEU A 60 -8.55 7.77 -6.27
CA LEU A 60 -9.06 6.57 -6.89
C LEU A 60 -8.33 5.35 -6.34
N ALA A 61 -9.07 4.39 -5.81
CA ALA A 61 -8.52 3.10 -5.42
C ALA A 61 -8.71 2.10 -6.56
N ILE A 62 -7.60 1.51 -7.00
CA ILE A 62 -7.54 0.57 -8.11
C ILE A 62 -7.19 -0.80 -7.56
N GLY A 63 -7.86 -1.84 -8.02
CA GLY A 63 -7.59 -3.22 -7.63
C GLY A 63 -8.33 -4.21 -8.50
N ASN A 64 -8.30 -5.48 -8.09
CA ASN A 64 -9.04 -6.57 -8.73
C ASN A 64 -9.83 -7.36 -7.68
N PRO A 65 -10.88 -6.74 -7.08
CA PRO A 65 -11.65 -7.39 -6.03
C PRO A 65 -12.32 -8.64 -6.57
N PHE A 66 -12.19 -9.73 -5.81
CA PHE A 66 -12.78 -11.04 -6.13
C PHE A 66 -12.35 -11.64 -7.48
N GLY A 67 -11.31 -11.11 -8.13
CA GLY A 67 -10.83 -11.61 -9.42
C GLY A 67 -11.79 -11.36 -10.60
N VAL A 68 -12.75 -10.44 -10.45
CA VAL A 68 -13.73 -10.12 -11.51
C VAL A 68 -13.20 -9.16 -12.57
N GLY A 69 -11.94 -8.72 -12.44
CA GLY A 69 -11.29 -7.77 -13.31
C GLY A 69 -10.92 -6.48 -12.61
N GLN A 70 -10.16 -5.64 -13.31
CA GLN A 70 -9.73 -4.35 -12.77
C GLN A 70 -10.94 -3.49 -12.41
N THR A 71 -10.97 -3.03 -11.16
CA THR A 71 -12.04 -2.21 -10.60
C THR A 71 -11.45 -0.92 -10.06
N VAL A 72 -12.16 0.18 -10.30
CA VAL A 72 -11.79 1.51 -9.79
C VAL A 72 -12.92 2.01 -8.91
N THR A 73 -12.58 2.42 -7.69
CA THR A 73 -13.50 3.10 -6.77
C THR A 73 -12.96 4.48 -6.45
N ASN A 74 -13.84 5.44 -6.16
CA ASN A 74 -13.45 6.80 -5.83
C ASN A 74 -13.84 7.18 -4.40
N GLY A 75 -13.09 8.09 -3.84
CA GLY A 75 -13.31 8.67 -2.53
C GLY A 75 -12.37 9.84 -2.29
N ILE A 76 -12.14 10.15 -1.02
CA ILE A 76 -11.21 11.18 -0.59
C ILE A 76 -10.19 10.64 0.41
N ILE A 77 -9.13 11.39 0.64
CA ILE A 77 -8.29 11.21 1.83
C ILE A 77 -9.08 11.68 3.05
N SER A 78 -9.47 10.75 3.91
CA SER A 78 -10.27 11.03 5.13
C SER A 78 -9.40 11.32 6.35
N GLY A 79 -8.12 10.97 6.30
CA GLY A 79 -7.19 11.21 7.40
C GLY A 79 -5.75 10.85 7.05
N LEU A 80 -4.83 11.52 7.75
CA LEU A 80 -3.39 11.32 7.61
C LEU A 80 -2.83 10.66 8.86
N ALA A 81 -1.68 9.97 8.71
CA ALA A 81 -0.88 9.43 9.82
C ALA A 81 -1.66 8.61 10.85
N ARG A 82 -2.60 7.77 10.39
CA ARG A 82 -3.33 6.86 11.28
C ARG A 82 -2.41 5.74 11.75
N THR A 83 -2.31 5.57 13.07
CA THR A 83 -1.47 4.54 13.71
C THR A 83 -2.32 3.59 14.54
N GLY A 84 -1.82 2.36 14.77
CA GLY A 84 -2.47 1.40 15.68
C GLY A 84 -3.79 0.80 15.20
N ILE A 85 -4.11 0.89 13.91
CA ILE A 85 -5.42 0.57 13.36
C ILE A 85 -5.43 -0.79 12.64
N ALA A 86 -4.28 -1.26 12.18
CA ALA A 86 -4.20 -2.50 11.43
C ALA A 86 -4.41 -3.70 12.34
N SER A 87 -5.38 -4.56 11.99
CA SER A 87 -5.51 -5.90 12.56
C SER A 87 -4.33 -6.72 12.02
N GLY A 88 -3.31 -6.94 12.84
CA GLY A 88 -2.15 -7.73 12.45
C GLY A 88 -0.82 -7.12 12.87
N SER A 89 0.26 -7.59 12.25
CA SER A 89 1.64 -7.20 12.56
C SER A 89 2.03 -5.82 12.02
N ALA A 90 1.21 -5.22 11.15
CA ALA A 90 1.54 -3.97 10.49
C ALA A 90 1.67 -2.80 11.49
N LYS A 91 2.88 -2.31 11.62
CA LYS A 91 3.25 -1.15 12.44
C LYS A 91 3.66 -0.02 11.50
N GLY A 92 2.94 1.09 11.56
CA GLY A 92 3.26 2.23 10.72
C GLY A 92 2.18 3.29 10.80
N TYR A 93 2.31 4.29 9.97
CA TYR A 93 1.26 5.26 9.74
C TYR A 93 0.61 4.99 8.37
N PHE A 94 -0.69 5.16 8.33
CA PHE A 94 -1.49 4.89 7.14
C PHE A 94 -2.25 6.15 6.73
N LEU A 95 -2.50 6.26 5.43
CA LEU A 95 -3.51 7.16 4.91
C LEU A 95 -4.88 6.51 5.07
N GLN A 96 -5.85 7.26 5.52
CA GLN A 96 -7.24 6.81 5.58
C GLN A 96 -8.00 7.35 4.37
N THR A 97 -8.83 6.52 3.76
CA THR A 97 -9.72 6.90 2.64
C THR A 97 -11.10 6.31 2.85
N ASP A 98 -12.12 6.97 2.33
CA ASP A 98 -13.48 6.46 2.24
C ASP A 98 -13.76 5.80 0.87
N ALA A 99 -12.82 5.85 -0.06
CA ALA A 99 -12.91 5.05 -1.29
C ALA A 99 -13.14 3.58 -0.92
N PRO A 100 -14.18 2.91 -1.48
CA PRO A 100 -14.50 1.54 -1.15
C PRO A 100 -13.33 0.59 -1.45
N ILE A 101 -12.71 0.06 -0.38
CA ILE A 101 -11.69 -0.98 -0.43
C ILE A 101 -12.33 -2.29 0.00
N ASN A 102 -12.22 -3.33 -0.82
CA ASN A 102 -12.73 -4.66 -0.55
C ASN A 102 -11.63 -5.71 -0.73
N PRO A 103 -11.80 -6.95 -0.24
CA PRO A 103 -10.86 -8.03 -0.49
C PRO A 103 -10.55 -8.18 -1.98
N GLY A 104 -9.24 -8.14 -2.33
CA GLY A 104 -8.72 -8.10 -3.69
C GLY A 104 -8.19 -6.72 -4.14
N ASN A 105 -8.54 -5.63 -3.45
CA ASN A 105 -7.92 -4.32 -3.69
C ASN A 105 -6.57 -4.16 -2.97
N SER A 106 -6.28 -5.00 -1.96
CA SER A 106 -5.00 -4.96 -1.24
C SER A 106 -3.82 -5.22 -2.19
N GLY A 107 -2.81 -4.37 -2.12
CA GLY A 107 -1.68 -4.32 -3.05
C GLY A 107 -1.94 -3.47 -4.30
N GLY A 108 -3.19 -3.05 -4.54
CA GLY A 108 -3.54 -2.12 -5.61
C GLY A 108 -3.20 -0.67 -5.28
N ALA A 109 -3.22 0.17 -6.29
CA ALA A 109 -2.85 1.57 -6.16
C ALA A 109 -3.99 2.43 -5.58
N LEU A 110 -3.62 3.40 -4.72
CA LEU A 110 -4.40 4.59 -4.43
C LEU A 110 -3.73 5.75 -5.16
N ILE A 111 -4.41 6.35 -6.12
CA ILE A 111 -3.88 7.42 -6.96
C ILE A 111 -4.67 8.72 -6.78
N ASP A 112 -4.03 9.84 -7.05
CA ASP A 112 -4.70 11.12 -7.16
C ASP A 112 -5.30 11.33 -8.56
N ILE A 113 -5.98 12.46 -8.76
CA ILE A 113 -6.59 12.82 -10.05
C ILE A 113 -5.57 13.09 -11.17
N SER A 114 -4.29 13.27 -10.85
CA SER A 114 -3.21 13.41 -11.84
C SER A 114 -2.62 12.06 -12.25
N GLY A 115 -3.04 10.96 -11.62
CA GLY A 115 -2.54 9.61 -11.85
C GLY A 115 -1.27 9.28 -11.06
N SER A 116 -0.87 10.11 -10.10
CA SER A 116 0.29 9.83 -9.25
C SER A 116 -0.08 8.90 -8.09
N LEU A 117 0.82 7.99 -7.74
CA LEU A 117 0.63 7.07 -6.62
C LEU A 117 0.70 7.82 -5.29
N VAL A 118 -0.41 7.85 -4.57
CA VAL A 118 -0.55 8.41 -3.21
C VAL A 118 -0.22 7.34 -2.17
N GLY A 119 -0.60 6.09 -2.45
CA GLY A 119 -0.34 4.97 -1.56
C GLY A 119 -0.71 3.63 -2.16
N VAL A 120 -0.44 2.56 -1.41
CA VAL A 120 -0.82 1.18 -1.75
C VAL A 120 -1.91 0.73 -0.79
N ASN A 121 -3.05 0.31 -1.34
CA ASN A 121 -4.18 -0.20 -0.55
C ASN A 121 -3.76 -1.42 0.27
N THR A 122 -4.10 -1.47 1.56
CA THR A 122 -3.72 -2.59 2.42
C THR A 122 -4.89 -3.20 3.16
N SER A 123 -5.57 -2.46 4.02
CA SER A 123 -6.58 -3.00 4.91
C SER A 123 -7.82 -2.12 5.03
N ILE A 124 -8.86 -2.69 5.66
CA ILE A 124 -10.08 -1.97 6.03
C ILE A 124 -10.38 -2.18 7.50
N LEU A 125 -11.01 -1.21 8.14
CA LEU A 125 -11.65 -1.40 9.43
C LEU A 125 -13.10 -1.84 9.19
N SER A 126 -13.37 -3.13 9.34
CA SER A 126 -14.69 -3.69 9.04
C SER A 126 -15.05 -4.81 10.00
N ARG A 127 -16.33 -4.87 10.39
CA ARG A 127 -16.90 -6.00 11.17
C ARG A 127 -17.50 -7.07 10.26
N SER A 128 -17.89 -6.70 9.06
CA SER A 128 -18.55 -7.59 8.08
C SER A 128 -17.62 -8.14 7.00
N GLY A 129 -16.36 -7.67 6.95
CA GLY A 129 -15.39 -8.03 5.92
C GLY A 129 -15.50 -7.21 4.63
N GLY A 130 -16.53 -6.38 4.47
CA GLY A 130 -16.67 -5.45 3.34
C GLY A 130 -16.38 -4.01 3.74
N SER A 131 -16.22 -3.13 2.75
CA SER A 131 -16.00 -1.72 2.98
C SER A 131 -17.19 -1.06 3.69
N ASN A 132 -16.88 -0.27 4.70
CA ASN A 132 -17.83 0.60 5.42
C ASN A 132 -17.38 2.07 5.39
N GLY A 133 -16.55 2.46 4.41
CA GLY A 133 -16.02 3.82 4.27
C GLY A 133 -14.78 4.10 5.11
N ILE A 134 -14.12 3.06 5.64
CA ILE A 134 -12.87 3.22 6.38
C ILE A 134 -11.83 2.24 5.81
N GLY A 135 -11.10 2.71 4.82
CA GLY A 135 -9.99 2.02 4.19
C GLY A 135 -8.64 2.66 4.54
N PHE A 136 -7.58 1.89 4.41
CA PHE A 136 -6.21 2.31 4.70
C PHE A 136 -5.29 2.00 3.54
N ALA A 137 -4.35 2.92 3.31
CA ALA A 137 -3.27 2.75 2.33
C ALA A 137 -1.91 3.08 2.96
N ILE A 138 -0.90 2.35 2.52
CA ILE A 138 0.50 2.59 2.87
C ILE A 138 0.97 3.78 2.06
N PRO A 139 1.52 4.85 2.68
CA PRO A 139 1.93 6.06 1.97
C PRO A 139 3.02 5.82 0.94
N ALA A 140 2.98 6.56 -0.17
CA ALA A 140 3.92 6.41 -1.28
C ALA A 140 5.38 6.65 -0.89
N ASP A 141 5.67 7.51 0.10
CA ASP A 141 7.03 7.72 0.60
C ASP A 141 7.61 6.45 1.23
N LEU A 142 6.80 5.69 1.98
CA LEU A 142 7.24 4.41 2.54
C LEU A 142 7.48 3.39 1.42
N VAL A 143 6.60 3.35 0.42
CA VAL A 143 6.78 2.52 -0.78
C VAL A 143 8.09 2.88 -1.49
N GLY A 144 8.38 4.18 -1.65
CA GLY A 144 9.62 4.67 -2.27
C GLY A 144 10.89 4.26 -1.52
N GLN A 145 10.86 4.33 -0.18
CA GLN A 145 11.96 3.85 0.66
C GLN A 145 12.17 2.34 0.50
N PHE A 146 11.07 1.59 0.45
CA PHE A 146 11.09 0.15 0.28
C PHE A 146 11.69 -0.24 -1.08
N LEU A 147 11.26 0.41 -2.16
CA LEU A 147 11.82 0.23 -3.50
C LEU A 147 13.30 0.58 -3.59
N THR A 148 13.73 1.66 -2.91
CA THR A 148 15.13 2.08 -2.87
C THR A 148 16.02 1.01 -2.24
N GLN A 149 15.59 0.45 -1.11
CA GLN A 149 16.33 -0.61 -0.43
C GLN A 149 16.34 -1.92 -1.24
N ALA A 150 15.21 -2.28 -1.86
CA ALA A 150 15.14 -3.44 -2.74
C ALA A 150 16.11 -3.33 -3.92
N LYS A 151 16.17 -2.16 -4.58
CA LYS A 151 17.13 -1.87 -5.67
C LYS A 151 18.58 -1.90 -5.19
N ALA A 152 18.85 -1.55 -3.94
CA ALA A 152 20.19 -1.61 -3.34
C ALA A 152 20.59 -3.04 -2.90
N GLY A 153 19.70 -4.03 -3.04
CA GLY A 153 19.98 -5.44 -2.74
C GLY A 153 19.90 -5.80 -1.26
N TYR A 154 19.19 -5.01 -0.45
CA TYR A 154 18.97 -5.36 0.95
C TYR A 154 18.09 -6.61 1.07
N SER A 155 18.44 -7.51 1.98
CA SER A 155 17.68 -8.73 2.27
C SER A 155 16.55 -8.54 3.28
N GLY A 156 16.48 -7.38 3.92
CA GLY A 156 15.44 -6.99 4.88
C GLY A 156 15.27 -5.48 4.92
N PHE A 157 14.06 -5.02 5.23
CA PHE A 157 13.78 -3.59 5.30
C PHE A 157 14.38 -2.98 6.56
N ILE A 158 15.28 -2.03 6.39
CA ILE A 158 15.94 -1.30 7.48
C ILE A 158 15.16 -0.02 7.76
N ARG A 159 14.60 0.06 8.96
CA ARG A 159 13.91 1.26 9.44
C ARG A 159 14.88 2.24 10.05
N PRO A 160 14.73 3.55 9.82
CA PRO A 160 15.49 4.56 10.52
C PRO A 160 15.31 4.43 12.03
N TRP A 161 16.39 4.47 12.76
CA TRP A 161 16.38 4.43 14.22
C TRP A 161 16.87 5.76 14.78
N ALA A 162 15.98 6.49 15.46
CA ALA A 162 16.29 7.77 16.06
C ALA A 162 16.79 7.68 17.53
N GLY A 163 16.90 6.47 18.08
CA GLY A 163 17.28 6.26 19.49
C GLY A 163 16.22 6.69 20.50
N MET A 164 14.98 6.94 20.05
CA MET A 164 13.89 7.42 20.90
C MET A 164 12.73 6.43 20.89
N ARG A 165 12.03 6.35 22.02
CA ARG A 165 10.71 5.73 22.13
C ARG A 165 9.70 6.82 22.41
N GLY A 166 8.66 6.94 21.55
CA GLY A 166 7.51 7.81 21.74
C GLY A 166 6.27 6.99 22.08
N GLN A 167 5.34 7.60 22.80
CA GLN A 167 3.98 7.07 22.95
C GLN A 167 2.98 8.19 22.59
N PRO A 168 1.80 7.85 22.05
CA PRO A 168 0.75 8.84 21.85
C PRO A 168 0.36 9.48 23.18
N ILE A 169 0.17 10.79 23.20
CA ILE A 169 -0.43 11.48 24.34
C ILE A 169 -1.92 11.18 24.30
N THR A 170 -2.42 10.50 25.33
CA THR A 170 -3.87 10.28 25.50
C THR A 170 -4.49 11.48 26.22
N PHE A 171 -5.82 11.62 26.12
CA PHE A 171 -6.55 12.68 26.80
C PHE A 171 -6.34 12.67 28.34
N GLU A 172 -6.07 11.49 28.92
CA GLU A 172 -5.79 11.33 30.34
C GLU A 172 -4.37 11.79 30.73
N MET A 173 -3.48 11.97 29.74
CA MET A 173 -2.07 12.37 29.94
C MET A 173 -1.87 13.86 29.64
N ALA A 174 -2.88 14.54 29.08
CA ALA A 174 -2.87 15.96 28.75
C ALA A 174 -3.57 16.77 29.85
#